data_d048e915efd4867cfc26977d7b4ad273
#
_entry.id   d048e915efd4867cfc26977d7b4ad273
#
_cell.length_a   1.000
_cell.length_b   1.000
_cell.length_c   1.000
_cell.angle_alpha   90.00
_cell.angle_beta   90.00
_cell.angle_gamma   90.00
#
_symmetry.space_group_name_H-M   'P 1'
#
loop_
_entity.id
_entity.type
_entity.pdbx_description
1 polymer ?
#
loop_
_entity_poly.entity_id
_entity_poly.type
_entity_poly.pdbx_seq_one_letter_code
_entity_poly.pdbx_strand_id
1 'polypeptide(L)'
;MPLDAICLRAVTNELNNVLAGCRVEKVYQPDRDEIVLQTRGGQGGPRRLLLSITAGSPRVHFIDAARENPAAPPMFCMLLRKHVQGAKIAAVSQPAVERMLTIELDTTDEMGVPCKKHLICELMGKHSNVILCGEDNRIIDALRRVDGDLSGKRQVLPGLFYRMPPAQDKHDPFTVSGTGLAAAASQAEEGQTLDRWLLSQLLGFSPLLCRELSFRATGDAAKPIARMTDENRQQLGKVYDDFMSYVEENRAKPFLLTKVEDGAVFDFTFLPVTQYEGLMNITQADSFSALLAAFFEKKGKAERMQRRTGDLHKTVTNARDRVARKLAAQKKELAATHNREQYKRTGELITANLYQLEKGMNKAKVVDYYAENCPEVEITLDVRLTPQQNAQKYFKLYNKAKTAEEVLTQQIEQGTAELDYLESVLAALSEAENERDLAQLREELTQSGVLSAKQTRNKKVRGKPVQAKPFHYRTSDGFDVFAGKNNLQNDLLTLKTAFKSDIWFHTQKIHGSHVILVTDGREPTDEAMTEAAMIAAYHSRGRSSSLVPVDYTPVRQVKKPAGAKPGMVIYHVYQTAYVTPNEAEVEKLRVE
;
A
#
# COMPACT_ATOMS: atom_id res chain seq x y z
N MET A 1 2.84 -17.32 -10.17
CA MET A 1 3.91 -17.06 -9.17
C MET A 1 5.23 -17.29 -9.87
N PRO A 2 6.18 -16.35 -9.78
CA PRO A 2 7.46 -16.49 -10.49
C PRO A 2 8.30 -17.69 -10.02
N LEU A 3 8.28 -18.04 -8.74
CA LEU A 3 9.00 -19.20 -8.21
C LEU A 3 8.15 -20.47 -8.40
N ASP A 4 8.35 -21.15 -9.52
CA ASP A 4 7.76 -22.46 -9.80
C ASP A 4 8.61 -23.60 -9.23
N ALA A 5 8.14 -24.85 -9.35
CA ALA A 5 8.84 -25.96 -8.72
C ALA A 5 10.15 -26.32 -9.45
N ILE A 6 10.23 -26.07 -10.77
CA ILE A 6 11.45 -26.34 -11.54
C ILE A 6 12.53 -25.29 -11.20
N CYS A 7 12.15 -24.01 -11.08
CA CYS A 7 13.07 -22.98 -10.62
C CYS A 7 13.51 -23.22 -9.16
N LEU A 8 12.58 -23.66 -8.30
CA LEU A 8 12.89 -24.01 -6.91
C LEU A 8 13.90 -25.17 -6.82
N ARG A 9 13.86 -26.13 -7.76
CA ARG A 9 14.88 -27.21 -7.83
C ARG A 9 16.28 -26.64 -7.99
N ALA A 10 16.46 -25.68 -8.89
CA ALA A 10 17.75 -25.02 -9.08
C ALA A 10 18.20 -24.24 -7.83
N VAL A 11 17.27 -23.51 -7.19
CA VAL A 11 17.50 -22.84 -5.91
C VAL A 11 17.90 -23.85 -4.83
N THR A 12 17.19 -24.98 -4.72
CA THR A 12 17.46 -26.02 -3.72
C THR A 12 18.84 -26.63 -3.92
N ASN A 13 19.26 -26.87 -5.16
CA ASN A 13 20.59 -27.37 -5.47
C ASN A 13 21.69 -26.37 -5.05
N GLU A 14 21.50 -25.07 -5.32
CA GLU A 14 22.42 -24.02 -4.85
C GLU A 14 22.49 -24.01 -3.32
N LEU A 15 21.34 -24.04 -2.64
CA LEU A 15 21.27 -24.04 -1.18
C LEU A 15 21.93 -25.28 -0.58
N ASN A 16 21.69 -26.46 -1.14
CA ASN A 16 22.31 -27.69 -0.66
C ASN A 16 23.84 -27.66 -0.77
N ASN A 17 24.36 -27.20 -1.91
CA ASN A 17 25.81 -27.10 -2.13
C ASN A 17 26.52 -26.19 -1.11
N VAL A 18 25.81 -25.16 -0.61
CA VAL A 18 26.37 -24.20 0.35
C VAL A 18 26.12 -24.61 1.80
N LEU A 19 24.94 -25.18 2.09
CA LEU A 19 24.48 -25.43 3.45
C LEU A 19 24.80 -26.82 3.99
N ALA A 20 24.99 -27.81 3.13
CA ALA A 20 25.32 -29.16 3.59
C ALA A 20 26.61 -29.16 4.43
N GLY A 21 26.54 -29.72 5.63
CA GLY A 21 27.62 -29.71 6.61
C GLY A 21 27.72 -28.46 7.50
N CYS A 22 27.01 -27.36 7.18
CA CYS A 22 26.99 -26.17 8.03
C CYS A 22 26.21 -26.40 9.34
N ARG A 23 26.50 -25.59 10.36
CA ARG A 23 25.75 -25.57 11.62
C ARG A 23 24.86 -24.34 11.69
N VAL A 24 23.65 -24.49 12.21
CA VAL A 24 22.74 -23.38 12.51
C VAL A 24 23.25 -22.68 13.78
N GLU A 25 23.81 -21.48 13.63
CA GLU A 25 24.37 -20.70 14.73
C GLU A 25 23.29 -19.93 15.49
N LYS A 26 22.40 -19.24 14.77
CA LYS A 26 21.33 -18.43 15.36
C LYS A 26 20.07 -18.50 14.52
N VAL A 27 18.92 -18.34 15.20
CA VAL A 27 17.60 -18.27 14.57
C VAL A 27 16.95 -16.95 14.93
N TYR A 28 16.41 -16.27 13.91
CA TYR A 28 15.69 -15.00 14.03
C TYR A 28 14.32 -15.08 13.35
N GLN A 29 13.39 -14.29 13.81
CA GLN A 29 12.09 -14.10 13.19
C GLN A 29 11.80 -12.59 13.09
N PRO A 30 12.29 -11.92 12.03
CA PRO A 30 12.16 -10.46 11.86
C PRO A 30 10.73 -10.02 11.61
N ASP A 31 9.91 -10.88 11.00
CA ASP A 31 8.48 -10.66 10.75
C ASP A 31 7.68 -11.93 11.09
N ARG A 32 6.35 -11.80 11.26
CA ARG A 32 5.48 -12.95 11.55
C ARG A 32 5.55 -14.05 10.50
N ASP A 33 5.89 -13.71 9.27
CA ASP A 33 5.93 -14.61 8.10
C ASP A 33 7.36 -14.88 7.59
N GLU A 34 8.40 -14.53 8.36
CA GLU A 34 9.80 -14.69 7.95
C GLU A 34 10.66 -15.30 9.05
N ILE A 35 11.43 -16.33 8.71
CA ILE A 35 12.47 -16.93 9.55
C ILE A 35 13.82 -16.71 8.88
N VAL A 36 14.85 -16.40 9.68
CA VAL A 36 16.23 -16.29 9.22
C VAL A 36 17.10 -17.25 10.03
N LEU A 37 17.74 -18.19 9.33
CA LEU A 37 18.75 -19.07 9.90
C LEU A 37 20.13 -18.49 9.60
N GLN A 38 20.87 -18.12 10.63
CA GLN A 38 22.28 -17.79 10.49
C GLN A 38 23.08 -19.09 10.61
N THR A 39 23.87 -19.40 9.60
CA THR A 39 24.66 -20.62 9.54
C THR A 39 26.16 -20.31 9.61
N ARG A 40 26.92 -21.26 10.11
CA ARG A 40 28.39 -21.19 10.19
C ARG A 40 29.00 -22.52 9.72
N GLY A 41 30.12 -22.43 9.06
CA GLY A 41 30.81 -23.59 8.44
C GLY A 41 30.55 -23.62 6.93
N GLY A 42 31.19 -24.55 6.22
CA GLY A 42 31.11 -24.66 4.76
C GLY A 42 32.04 -23.68 4.01
N GLN A 43 32.02 -23.78 2.70
CA GLN A 43 32.79 -22.88 1.83
C GLN A 43 32.13 -21.50 1.76
N GLY A 44 32.82 -20.44 2.18
CA GLY A 44 32.37 -19.06 2.01
C GLY A 44 31.90 -18.32 3.26
N GLY A 45 32.13 -18.85 4.48
CA GLY A 45 31.87 -18.13 5.74
C GLY A 45 30.39 -18.12 6.20
N PRO A 46 30.07 -17.28 7.20
CA PRO A 46 28.69 -17.21 7.74
C PRO A 46 27.69 -16.77 6.69
N ARG A 47 26.55 -17.47 6.57
CA ARG A 47 25.46 -17.15 5.65
C ARG A 47 24.15 -16.93 6.43
N ARG A 48 23.25 -16.15 5.88
CA ARG A 48 21.89 -15.97 6.41
C ARG A 48 20.89 -16.47 5.41
N LEU A 49 20.19 -17.56 5.75
CA LEU A 49 19.12 -18.13 4.93
C LEU A 49 17.80 -17.54 5.38
N LEU A 50 17.09 -16.88 4.47
CA LEU A 50 15.73 -16.38 4.66
C LEU A 50 14.73 -17.44 4.20
N LEU A 51 13.79 -17.81 5.06
CA LEU A 51 12.57 -18.55 4.76
C LEU A 51 11.40 -17.59 4.90
N SER A 52 10.77 -17.17 3.79
CA SER A 52 9.64 -16.25 3.79
C SER A 52 8.39 -16.93 3.26
N ILE A 53 7.33 -16.93 4.07
CA ILE A 53 6.00 -17.46 3.72
C ILE A 53 4.98 -16.36 3.45
N THR A 54 5.44 -15.13 3.15
CA THR A 54 4.56 -14.02 2.79
C THR A 54 3.72 -14.40 1.57
N ALA A 55 2.40 -14.31 1.69
CA ALA A 55 1.43 -14.89 0.73
C ALA A 55 1.64 -14.46 -0.73
N GLY A 56 2.03 -13.20 -0.98
CA GLY A 56 2.31 -12.68 -2.33
C GLY A 56 3.71 -12.98 -2.86
N SER A 57 4.65 -13.38 -1.97
CA SER A 57 6.07 -13.51 -2.29
C SER A 57 6.80 -14.57 -1.46
N PRO A 58 6.29 -15.83 -1.42
CA PRO A 58 6.96 -16.90 -0.68
C PRO A 58 8.27 -17.25 -1.39
N ARG A 59 9.35 -17.40 -0.62
CA ARG A 59 10.68 -17.59 -1.14
C ARG A 59 11.68 -18.13 -0.12
N VAL A 60 12.72 -18.73 -0.60
CA VAL A 60 13.88 -19.17 0.20
C VAL A 60 15.14 -18.78 -0.54
N HIS A 61 16.03 -18.01 0.09
CA HIS A 61 17.33 -17.60 -0.49
C HIS A 61 18.25 -17.00 0.57
N PHE A 62 19.53 -16.86 0.25
CA PHE A 62 20.45 -16.13 1.11
C PHE A 62 20.19 -14.61 1.08
N ILE A 63 20.48 -13.96 2.21
CA ILE A 63 20.44 -12.50 2.36
C ILE A 63 21.73 -11.99 2.98
N ASP A 64 22.24 -10.85 2.50
CA ASP A 64 23.47 -10.25 3.03
C ASP A 64 23.18 -9.37 4.24
N ALA A 65 22.15 -8.53 4.17
CA ALA A 65 21.81 -7.59 5.23
C ALA A 65 21.04 -8.27 6.37
N ALA A 66 21.41 -7.96 7.60
CA ALA A 66 20.62 -8.31 8.77
C ALA A 66 19.30 -7.54 8.75
N ARG A 67 18.19 -8.20 9.11
CA ARG A 67 16.90 -7.55 9.27
C ARG A 67 16.68 -7.13 10.72
N GLU A 68 15.92 -6.07 10.93
CA GLU A 68 15.51 -5.67 12.27
C GLU A 68 14.63 -6.74 12.90
N ASN A 69 14.96 -7.13 14.12
CA ASN A 69 14.21 -8.11 14.87
C ASN A 69 13.26 -7.42 15.88
N PRO A 70 12.11 -8.02 16.20
CA PRO A 70 11.26 -7.53 17.28
C PRO A 70 11.98 -7.57 18.63
N ALA A 71 11.61 -6.69 19.56
CA ALA A 71 12.22 -6.59 20.88
C ALA A 71 12.10 -7.89 21.70
N ALA A 72 11.02 -8.64 21.50
CA ALA A 72 10.81 -9.98 22.06
C ALA A 72 10.62 -10.99 20.92
N PRO A 73 11.37 -12.10 20.89
CA PRO A 73 11.24 -13.10 19.86
C PRO A 73 9.88 -13.82 19.96
N PRO A 74 9.18 -14.07 18.82
CA PRO A 74 7.94 -14.83 18.81
C PRO A 74 8.10 -16.29 19.28
N MET A 75 7.00 -16.93 19.69
CA MET A 75 7.05 -18.30 20.24
C MET A 75 7.69 -19.31 19.29
N PHE A 76 7.34 -19.29 18.01
CA PHE A 76 7.93 -20.21 17.04
C PHE A 76 9.44 -20.01 16.87
N CYS A 77 9.93 -18.77 16.95
CA CYS A 77 11.36 -18.49 16.97
C CYS A 77 12.06 -19.10 18.19
N MET A 78 11.43 -19.01 19.37
CA MET A 78 11.97 -19.61 20.59
C MET A 78 12.00 -21.14 20.51
N LEU A 79 10.96 -21.72 19.93
CA LEU A 79 10.90 -23.17 19.68
C LEU A 79 11.99 -23.60 18.70
N LEU A 80 12.17 -22.89 17.58
CA LEU A 80 13.26 -23.18 16.66
C LEU A 80 14.65 -23.05 17.32
N ARG A 81 14.85 -22.05 18.18
CA ARG A 81 16.11 -21.92 18.96
C ARG A 81 16.35 -23.15 19.81
N LYS A 82 15.32 -23.66 20.49
CA LYS A 82 15.43 -24.86 21.33
C LYS A 82 15.80 -26.12 20.54
N HIS A 83 15.23 -26.29 19.33
CA HIS A 83 15.32 -27.55 18.58
C HIS A 83 16.30 -27.54 17.41
N VAL A 84 16.65 -26.36 16.86
CA VAL A 84 17.40 -26.21 15.61
C VAL A 84 18.75 -25.50 15.82
N GLN A 85 18.87 -24.64 16.82
CA GLN A 85 20.14 -23.93 17.08
C GLN A 85 21.21 -24.93 17.53
N GLY A 86 22.39 -24.87 16.89
CA GLY A 86 23.47 -25.81 17.08
C GLY A 86 23.42 -27.06 16.19
N ALA A 87 22.27 -27.36 15.57
CA ALA A 87 22.09 -28.49 14.67
C ALA A 87 23.00 -28.38 13.43
N LYS A 88 23.46 -29.52 12.92
CA LYS A 88 24.18 -29.62 11.65
C LYS A 88 23.17 -29.85 10.53
N ILE A 89 23.26 -29.10 9.46
CA ILE A 89 22.44 -29.31 8.24
C ILE A 89 23.05 -30.49 7.50
N ALA A 90 22.28 -31.58 7.41
CA ALA A 90 22.69 -32.79 6.69
C ALA A 90 22.50 -32.60 5.19
N ALA A 91 21.34 -32.13 4.80
CA ALA A 91 20.98 -31.88 3.40
C ALA A 91 19.86 -30.83 3.28
N VAL A 92 19.73 -30.25 2.07
CA VAL A 92 18.57 -29.49 1.64
C VAL A 92 18.02 -30.15 0.39
N SER A 93 16.78 -30.61 0.44
CA SER A 93 16.15 -31.38 -0.63
C SER A 93 14.78 -30.81 -1.02
N GLN A 94 14.36 -31.10 -2.25
CA GLN A 94 13.01 -30.82 -2.75
C GLN A 94 12.31 -32.16 -2.99
N PRO A 95 11.22 -32.46 -2.30
CA PRO A 95 10.47 -33.68 -2.56
C PRO A 95 9.64 -33.55 -3.84
N ALA A 96 9.85 -34.46 -4.78
CA ALA A 96 9.19 -34.50 -6.10
C ALA A 96 9.25 -33.14 -6.84
N VAL A 97 8.21 -32.83 -7.60
CA VAL A 97 8.08 -31.55 -8.34
C VAL A 97 7.13 -30.61 -7.57
N GLU A 98 7.33 -30.51 -6.28
CA GLU A 98 6.50 -29.68 -5.41
C GLU A 98 7.19 -28.36 -5.04
N ARG A 99 6.40 -27.32 -4.80
CA ARG A 99 6.94 -26.02 -4.34
C ARG A 99 7.18 -26.03 -2.84
N MET A 100 8.08 -26.89 -2.42
CA MET A 100 8.51 -27.02 -1.04
C MET A 100 9.95 -27.50 -0.98
N LEU A 101 10.62 -27.23 0.12
CA LEU A 101 11.93 -27.77 0.43
C LEU A 101 12.00 -28.28 1.86
N THR A 102 12.87 -29.24 2.10
CA THR A 102 13.14 -29.81 3.42
C THR A 102 14.61 -29.58 3.75
N ILE A 103 14.86 -29.02 4.94
CA ILE A 103 16.21 -28.93 5.53
C ILE A 103 16.29 -30.05 6.57
N GLU A 104 17.14 -31.02 6.30
CA GLU A 104 17.44 -32.12 7.21
C GLU A 104 18.48 -31.67 8.23
N LEU A 105 18.21 -31.90 9.50
CA LEU A 105 18.99 -31.44 10.64
C LEU A 105 19.42 -32.60 11.53
N ASP A 106 20.73 -32.79 11.67
CA ASP A 106 21.29 -33.65 12.70
C ASP A 106 21.46 -32.85 14.00
N THR A 107 20.79 -33.27 15.06
CA THR A 107 20.72 -32.56 16.35
C THR A 107 20.70 -33.57 17.50
N THR A 108 20.46 -33.11 18.71
CA THR A 108 20.19 -33.93 19.87
C THR A 108 18.81 -33.64 20.45
N ASP A 109 18.22 -34.63 21.08
CA ASP A 109 16.99 -34.42 21.85
C ASP A 109 17.28 -33.75 23.22
N GLU A 110 16.28 -33.61 24.07
CA GLU A 110 16.38 -33.00 25.39
C GLU A 110 17.24 -33.85 26.37
N MET A 111 17.43 -35.12 26.07
CA MET A 111 18.27 -36.03 26.86
C MET A 111 19.70 -36.16 26.32
N GLY A 112 20.03 -35.43 25.25
CA GLY A 112 21.33 -35.46 24.60
C GLY A 112 21.52 -36.61 23.60
N VAL A 113 20.47 -37.38 23.29
CA VAL A 113 20.51 -38.48 22.32
C VAL A 113 20.49 -37.91 20.90
N PRO A 114 21.39 -38.34 19.99
CA PRO A 114 21.37 -37.93 18.59
C PRO A 114 20.01 -38.25 17.92
N CYS A 115 19.44 -37.27 17.25
CA CYS A 115 18.19 -37.42 16.52
C CYS A 115 18.17 -36.54 15.26
N LYS A 116 17.31 -36.89 14.33
CA LYS A 116 17.06 -36.10 13.12
C LYS A 116 15.81 -35.25 13.27
N LYS A 117 15.81 -34.08 12.66
CA LYS A 117 14.64 -33.20 12.53
C LYS A 117 14.56 -32.68 11.12
N HIS A 118 13.35 -32.39 10.70
CA HIS A 118 13.07 -31.86 9.37
C HIS A 118 12.41 -30.48 9.49
N LEU A 119 13.06 -29.45 8.92
CA LEU A 119 12.45 -28.14 8.79
C LEU A 119 11.91 -28.00 7.36
N ILE A 120 10.61 -28.12 7.23
CA ILE A 120 9.88 -28.14 5.95
C ILE A 120 9.39 -26.73 5.64
N CYS A 121 9.71 -26.21 4.46
CA CYS A 121 9.26 -24.93 3.97
C CYS A 121 8.36 -25.11 2.74
N GLU A 122 7.07 -24.85 2.89
CA GLU A 122 6.07 -24.92 1.83
C GLU A 122 5.88 -23.52 1.22
N LEU A 123 6.00 -23.38 -0.10
CA LEU A 123 5.98 -22.11 -0.83
C LEU A 123 4.74 -22.03 -1.76
N MET A 124 3.54 -22.11 -1.18
CA MET A 124 2.26 -22.27 -1.88
C MET A 124 1.34 -21.04 -1.75
N GLY A 125 1.89 -19.83 -1.90
CA GLY A 125 1.14 -18.58 -1.82
C GLY A 125 0.50 -18.38 -0.46
N LYS A 126 -0.81 -18.27 -0.38
CA LYS A 126 -1.55 -18.10 0.88
C LYS A 126 -1.46 -19.32 1.82
N HIS A 127 -1.14 -20.48 1.28
CA HIS A 127 -0.98 -21.74 2.03
C HIS A 127 0.47 -22.04 2.39
N SER A 128 1.40 -21.12 2.16
CA SER A 128 2.80 -21.27 2.54
C SER A 128 2.96 -21.42 4.05
N ASN A 129 3.94 -22.27 4.47
CA ASN A 129 4.21 -22.54 5.88
C ASN A 129 5.68 -22.92 6.11
N VAL A 130 6.14 -22.80 7.35
CA VAL A 130 7.38 -23.38 7.85
C VAL A 130 7.02 -24.31 9.01
N ILE A 131 7.36 -25.58 8.88
CA ILE A 131 6.92 -26.65 9.78
C ILE A 131 8.16 -27.39 10.28
N LEU A 132 8.27 -27.56 11.60
CA LEU A 132 9.31 -28.37 12.22
C LEU A 132 8.73 -29.74 12.57
N CYS A 133 9.35 -30.79 12.06
CA CYS A 133 8.99 -32.17 12.34
C CYS A 133 10.14 -32.92 13.05
N GLY A 134 9.76 -33.92 13.84
CA GLY A 134 10.69 -34.92 14.37
C GLY A 134 11.07 -35.97 13.32
N GLU A 135 11.94 -36.90 13.70
CA GLU A 135 12.39 -38.01 12.86
C GLU A 135 11.23 -38.96 12.47
N ASP A 136 10.22 -39.08 13.33
CA ASP A 136 8.99 -39.84 13.10
C ASP A 136 7.95 -39.10 12.24
N ASN A 137 8.29 -37.97 11.63
CA ASN A 137 7.42 -37.07 10.89
C ASN A 137 6.25 -36.48 11.73
N ARG A 138 6.31 -36.52 13.06
CA ARG A 138 5.37 -35.74 13.88
C ARG A 138 5.72 -34.27 13.87
N ILE A 139 4.72 -33.45 13.69
CA ILE A 139 4.85 -31.98 13.73
C ILE A 139 5.14 -31.56 15.17
N ILE A 140 6.31 -30.97 15.38
CA ILE A 140 6.69 -30.35 16.65
C ILE A 140 5.98 -29.01 16.78
N ASP A 141 6.05 -28.16 15.74
CA ASP A 141 5.21 -26.96 15.60
C ASP A 141 5.33 -26.40 14.16
N ALA A 142 4.51 -25.36 13.88
CA ALA A 142 4.48 -24.70 12.60
C ALA A 142 4.36 -23.17 12.77
N LEU A 143 4.93 -22.41 11.83
CA LEU A 143 4.83 -20.95 11.83
C LEU A 143 3.38 -20.49 11.68
N ARG A 144 2.59 -21.22 10.87
CA ARG A 144 1.13 -21.08 10.78
C ARG A 144 0.47 -22.40 11.16
N ARG A 145 -0.20 -22.43 12.29
CA ARG A 145 -1.03 -23.57 12.68
C ARG A 145 -2.33 -23.52 11.89
N VAL A 146 -2.71 -24.67 11.32
CA VAL A 146 -3.91 -24.85 10.50
C VAL A 146 -4.77 -25.90 11.17
N ASP A 147 -5.89 -25.48 11.73
CA ASP A 147 -6.91 -26.34 12.35
C ASP A 147 -8.02 -26.72 11.36
N GLY A 148 -9.02 -27.45 11.85
CA GLY A 148 -10.17 -27.89 11.06
C GLY A 148 -11.06 -26.76 10.56
N ASP A 149 -11.09 -25.63 11.27
CA ASP A 149 -11.89 -24.46 10.91
C ASP A 149 -11.25 -23.68 9.74
N LEU A 150 -9.90 -23.68 9.69
CA LEU A 150 -9.13 -23.04 8.62
C LEU A 150 -9.00 -23.90 7.37
N SER A 151 -9.00 -25.23 7.50
CA SER A 151 -8.93 -26.16 6.38
C SER A 151 -9.56 -27.52 6.69
N GLY A 152 -10.64 -27.82 6.00
CA GLY A 152 -11.25 -29.17 6.06
C GLY A 152 -10.44 -30.27 5.35
N LYS A 153 -9.42 -29.90 4.53
CA LYS A 153 -8.63 -30.86 3.74
C LYS A 153 -7.34 -31.31 4.42
N ARG A 154 -6.67 -30.43 5.19
CA ARG A 154 -5.37 -30.71 5.79
C ARG A 154 -5.17 -29.84 7.03
N GLN A 155 -4.85 -30.49 8.13
CA GLN A 155 -4.50 -29.85 9.40
C GLN A 155 -2.97 -29.83 9.58
N VAL A 156 -2.45 -28.77 10.19
CA VAL A 156 -1.03 -28.61 10.55
C VAL A 156 -0.98 -28.11 11.99
N LEU A 157 -0.94 -29.06 12.92
CA LEU A 157 -0.96 -28.82 14.36
C LEU A 157 0.11 -29.66 15.05
N PRO A 158 0.68 -29.17 16.17
CA PRO A 158 1.63 -29.94 16.99
C PRO A 158 1.06 -31.32 17.37
N GLY A 159 1.91 -32.35 17.31
CA GLY A 159 1.56 -33.73 17.64
C GLY A 159 0.92 -34.53 16.50
N LEU A 160 0.40 -33.91 15.45
CA LEU A 160 -0.08 -34.62 14.28
C LEU A 160 1.08 -35.06 13.38
N PHE A 161 0.86 -36.13 12.59
CA PHE A 161 1.81 -36.50 11.54
C PHE A 161 1.75 -35.51 10.39
N TYR A 162 2.92 -35.11 9.91
CA TYR A 162 3.02 -34.31 8.70
C TYR A 162 2.48 -35.10 7.50
N ARG A 163 1.63 -34.46 6.75
CA ARG A 163 1.10 -34.97 5.48
C ARG A 163 1.46 -34.00 4.36
N MET A 164 1.85 -34.54 3.21
CA MET A 164 2.08 -33.73 2.01
C MET A 164 0.83 -32.91 1.65
N PRO A 165 0.98 -31.73 1.03
CA PRO A 165 -0.15 -31.04 0.41
C PRO A 165 -0.92 -31.95 -0.54
N PRO A 166 -2.24 -31.70 -0.75
CA PRO A 166 -3.02 -32.51 -1.68
C PRO A 166 -2.39 -32.52 -3.07
N ALA A 167 -2.24 -33.71 -3.65
CA ALA A 167 -1.72 -33.88 -5.01
C ALA A 167 -2.61 -33.13 -6.02
N GLN A 168 -1.97 -32.56 -7.03
CA GLN A 168 -2.66 -32.01 -8.19
C GLN A 168 -2.85 -33.11 -9.23
N ASP A 169 -3.96 -33.07 -9.96
CA ASP A 169 -4.22 -34.00 -11.08
C ASP A 169 -3.43 -33.51 -12.32
N LYS A 170 -2.11 -33.71 -12.29
CA LYS A 170 -1.15 -33.31 -13.31
C LYS A 170 -0.03 -34.32 -13.40
N HIS A 171 0.57 -34.41 -14.57
CA HIS A 171 1.68 -35.32 -14.84
C HIS A 171 3.00 -34.77 -14.26
N ASP A 172 3.78 -35.67 -13.67
CA ASP A 172 5.16 -35.37 -13.31
C ASP A 172 5.99 -35.16 -14.60
N PRO A 173 6.58 -33.96 -14.81
CA PRO A 173 7.30 -33.67 -16.04
C PRO A 173 8.50 -34.59 -16.29
N PHE A 174 9.10 -35.20 -15.27
CA PHE A 174 10.21 -36.13 -15.39
C PHE A 174 9.79 -37.53 -15.86
N THR A 175 8.48 -37.83 -15.89
CA THR A 175 7.94 -39.12 -16.36
C THR A 175 7.31 -39.05 -17.75
N VAL A 176 7.12 -37.83 -18.27
CA VAL A 176 6.51 -37.58 -19.58
C VAL A 176 7.60 -37.45 -20.65
N SER A 177 7.49 -38.15 -21.75
CA SER A 177 8.36 -37.94 -22.92
C SER A 177 7.79 -36.87 -23.85
N GLY A 178 8.65 -36.19 -24.62
CA GLY A 178 8.21 -35.22 -25.62
C GLY A 178 7.28 -35.82 -26.67
N THR A 179 7.49 -37.06 -27.08
CA THR A 179 6.59 -37.79 -28.00
C THR A 179 5.21 -38.04 -27.35
N GLY A 180 5.18 -38.39 -26.07
CA GLY A 180 3.94 -38.55 -25.30
C GLY A 180 3.19 -37.23 -25.17
N LEU A 181 3.90 -36.13 -24.89
CA LEU A 181 3.33 -34.78 -24.79
C LEU A 181 2.75 -34.31 -26.13
N ALA A 182 3.46 -34.55 -27.23
CA ALA A 182 3.01 -34.22 -28.59
C ALA A 182 1.73 -35.01 -28.96
N ALA A 183 1.67 -36.31 -28.62
CA ALA A 183 0.48 -37.13 -28.83
C ALA A 183 -0.71 -36.65 -27.97
N ALA A 184 -0.49 -36.31 -26.72
CA ALA A 184 -1.52 -35.76 -25.87
C ALA A 184 -2.04 -34.41 -26.37
N ALA A 185 -1.18 -33.54 -26.92
CA ALA A 185 -1.58 -32.27 -27.52
C ALA A 185 -2.47 -32.43 -28.76
N SER A 186 -2.42 -33.56 -29.45
CA SER A 186 -3.33 -33.84 -30.58
C SER A 186 -4.75 -34.22 -30.15
N GLN A 187 -4.91 -34.64 -28.91
CA GLN A 187 -6.21 -35.00 -28.31
C GLN A 187 -6.78 -33.91 -27.42
N ALA A 188 -6.08 -32.76 -27.32
CA ALA A 188 -6.49 -31.67 -26.45
C ALA A 188 -7.69 -30.90 -27.02
N GLU A 189 -8.49 -30.30 -26.13
CA GLU A 189 -9.65 -29.47 -26.53
C GLU A 189 -9.23 -28.26 -27.36
N GLU A 190 -9.91 -28.04 -28.48
CA GLU A 190 -9.59 -26.97 -29.45
C GLU A 190 -9.81 -25.56 -28.89
N GLY A 191 -10.60 -25.39 -27.83
CA GLY A 191 -11.00 -24.10 -27.25
C GLY A 191 -9.95 -23.41 -26.41
N GLN A 192 -8.73 -23.98 -26.22
CA GLN A 192 -7.68 -23.42 -25.37
C GLN A 192 -6.37 -23.15 -26.13
N THR A 193 -5.50 -22.36 -25.50
CA THR A 193 -4.14 -22.09 -26.02
C THR A 193 -3.14 -23.11 -25.48
N LEU A 194 -2.07 -23.36 -26.22
CA LEU A 194 -1.04 -24.35 -25.88
C LEU A 194 -0.40 -24.08 -24.50
N ASP A 195 -0.11 -22.83 -24.19
CA ASP A 195 0.47 -22.47 -22.89
C ASP A 195 -0.47 -22.82 -21.71
N ARG A 196 -1.77 -22.59 -21.85
CA ARG A 196 -2.77 -22.95 -20.81
C ARG A 196 -2.95 -24.45 -20.70
N TRP A 197 -2.95 -25.15 -21.82
CA TRP A 197 -3.01 -26.59 -21.83
C TRP A 197 -1.78 -27.19 -21.13
N LEU A 198 -0.56 -26.77 -21.51
CA LEU A 198 0.68 -27.20 -20.84
C LEU A 198 0.63 -26.97 -19.33
N LEU A 199 0.13 -25.78 -18.93
CA LEU A 199 -0.03 -25.45 -17.51
C LEU A 199 -1.04 -26.36 -16.78
N SER A 200 -2.05 -26.87 -17.49
CA SER A 200 -3.02 -27.83 -16.93
C SER A 200 -2.47 -29.24 -16.84
N GLN A 201 -1.55 -29.63 -17.74
CA GLN A 201 -1.02 -30.99 -17.83
C GLN A 201 0.22 -31.21 -16.94
N LEU A 202 1.13 -30.23 -16.83
CA LEU A 202 2.44 -30.43 -16.23
C LEU A 202 2.48 -29.90 -14.80
N LEU A 203 2.92 -30.75 -13.87
CA LEU A 203 3.13 -30.38 -12.47
C LEU A 203 4.34 -29.43 -12.35
N GLY A 204 4.22 -28.42 -11.49
CA GLY A 204 5.34 -27.58 -11.11
C GLY A 204 5.76 -26.51 -12.11
N PHE A 205 5.13 -26.40 -13.27
CA PHE A 205 5.40 -25.39 -14.26
C PHE A 205 4.73 -24.04 -13.96
N SER A 206 5.36 -22.96 -14.41
CA SER A 206 4.79 -21.61 -14.36
C SER A 206 4.19 -21.20 -15.71
N PRO A 207 3.29 -20.19 -15.73
CA PRO A 207 2.80 -19.63 -16.99
C PRO A 207 3.92 -19.09 -17.90
N LEU A 208 5.03 -18.61 -17.33
CA LEU A 208 6.19 -18.15 -18.09
C LEU A 208 6.82 -19.30 -18.86
N LEU A 209 7.08 -20.42 -18.20
CA LEU A 209 7.67 -21.60 -18.82
C LEU A 209 6.75 -22.20 -19.90
N CYS A 210 5.45 -22.30 -19.61
CA CYS A 210 4.48 -22.81 -20.59
C CYS A 210 4.42 -21.94 -21.85
N ARG A 211 4.46 -20.61 -21.70
CA ARG A 211 4.53 -19.70 -22.85
C ARG A 211 5.86 -19.82 -23.61
N GLU A 212 6.97 -20.01 -22.91
CA GLU A 212 8.27 -20.21 -23.53
C GLU A 212 8.31 -21.49 -24.37
N LEU A 213 7.77 -22.60 -23.85
CA LEU A 213 7.65 -23.85 -24.62
C LEU A 213 6.74 -23.67 -25.83
N SER A 214 5.60 -22.99 -25.68
CA SER A 214 4.69 -22.67 -26.80
C SER A 214 5.40 -21.84 -27.84
N PHE A 215 6.12 -20.79 -27.44
CA PHE A 215 6.85 -19.91 -28.35
C PHE A 215 7.97 -20.64 -29.11
N ARG A 216 8.79 -21.43 -28.43
CA ARG A 216 9.86 -22.22 -29.05
C ARG A 216 9.33 -23.27 -30.01
N ALA A 217 8.16 -23.82 -29.76
CA ALA A 217 7.54 -24.84 -30.58
C ALA A 217 6.80 -24.25 -31.82
N THR A 218 6.23 -23.06 -31.71
CA THR A 218 5.28 -22.54 -32.69
C THR A 218 5.53 -21.12 -33.18
N GLY A 219 6.48 -20.38 -32.55
CA GLY A 219 6.69 -18.94 -32.77
C GLY A 219 5.64 -18.05 -32.12
N ASP A 220 4.66 -18.62 -31.36
CA ASP A 220 3.59 -17.90 -30.70
C ASP A 220 3.45 -18.38 -29.25
N ALA A 221 3.59 -17.47 -28.28
CA ALA A 221 3.54 -17.79 -26.87
C ALA A 221 2.15 -18.27 -26.38
N ALA A 222 1.09 -17.94 -27.12
CA ALA A 222 -0.29 -18.32 -26.80
C ALA A 222 -1.00 -18.96 -28.02
N LYS A 223 -0.30 -19.83 -28.74
CA LYS A 223 -0.81 -20.53 -29.92
C LYS A 223 -2.11 -21.27 -29.64
N PRO A 224 -3.23 -20.99 -30.33
CA PRO A 224 -4.45 -21.79 -30.21
C PRO A 224 -4.20 -23.24 -30.68
N ILE A 225 -4.62 -24.22 -29.86
CA ILE A 225 -4.44 -25.65 -30.15
C ILE A 225 -5.09 -26.03 -31.49
N ALA A 226 -6.26 -25.49 -31.79
CA ALA A 226 -6.95 -25.68 -33.06
C ALA A 226 -6.14 -25.25 -34.30
N ARG A 227 -5.13 -24.40 -34.13
CA ARG A 227 -4.25 -23.91 -35.20
C ARG A 227 -2.86 -24.55 -35.22
N MET A 228 -2.66 -25.61 -34.42
CA MET A 228 -1.39 -26.33 -34.40
C MET A 228 -1.31 -27.28 -35.59
N THR A 229 -0.18 -27.22 -36.32
CA THR A 229 0.17 -28.19 -37.35
C THR A 229 0.85 -29.41 -36.74
N ASP A 230 0.98 -30.47 -37.50
CA ASP A 230 1.73 -31.67 -37.04
C ASP A 230 3.22 -31.36 -36.84
N GLU A 231 3.78 -30.42 -37.63
CA GLU A 231 5.14 -29.93 -37.41
C GLU A 231 5.27 -29.22 -36.07
N ASN A 232 4.28 -28.38 -35.69
CA ASN A 232 4.26 -27.73 -34.37
C ASN A 232 4.22 -28.74 -33.23
N ARG A 233 3.46 -29.84 -33.39
CA ARG A 233 3.37 -30.91 -32.38
C ARG A 233 4.69 -31.68 -32.26
N GLN A 234 5.31 -32.02 -33.37
CA GLN A 234 6.63 -32.67 -33.35
C GLN A 234 7.71 -31.77 -32.76
N GLN A 235 7.67 -30.47 -33.10
CA GLN A 235 8.60 -29.49 -32.55
C GLN A 235 8.38 -29.29 -31.04
N LEU A 236 7.12 -29.31 -30.57
CA LEU A 236 6.81 -29.26 -29.14
C LEU A 236 7.48 -30.42 -28.38
N GLY A 237 7.41 -31.66 -28.95
CA GLY A 237 8.06 -32.81 -28.33
C GLY A 237 9.57 -32.63 -28.21
N LYS A 238 10.25 -32.18 -29.27
CA LYS A 238 11.69 -31.95 -29.25
C LYS A 238 12.08 -30.85 -28.24
N VAL A 239 11.39 -29.72 -28.33
CA VAL A 239 11.62 -28.58 -27.38
C VAL A 239 11.43 -29.00 -25.95
N TYR A 240 10.45 -29.84 -25.68
CA TYR A 240 10.19 -30.37 -24.34
C TYR A 240 11.32 -31.28 -23.86
N ASP A 241 11.76 -32.23 -24.66
CA ASP A 241 12.85 -33.16 -24.32
C ASP A 241 14.17 -32.40 -24.10
N ASP A 242 14.50 -31.40 -24.95
CA ASP A 242 15.65 -30.51 -24.78
C ASP A 242 15.57 -29.71 -23.48
N PHE A 243 14.37 -29.21 -23.17
CA PHE A 243 14.12 -28.48 -21.93
C PHE A 243 14.30 -29.39 -20.69
N MET A 244 13.75 -30.60 -20.72
CA MET A 244 13.89 -31.54 -19.59
C MET A 244 15.34 -31.98 -19.41
N SER A 245 16.08 -32.25 -20.49
CA SER A 245 17.53 -32.53 -20.44
C SER A 245 18.31 -31.36 -19.83
N TYR A 246 17.96 -30.12 -20.17
CA TYR A 246 18.57 -28.93 -19.59
C TYR A 246 18.39 -28.87 -18.06
N VAL A 247 17.20 -29.25 -17.57
CA VAL A 247 16.89 -29.31 -16.14
C VAL A 247 17.61 -30.45 -15.43
N GLU A 248 17.61 -31.66 -16.03
CA GLU A 248 18.23 -32.88 -15.47
C GLU A 248 19.76 -32.78 -15.38
N GLU A 249 20.38 -32.21 -16.39
CA GLU A 249 21.82 -31.94 -16.41
C GLU A 249 22.26 -30.78 -15.50
N ASN A 250 21.31 -30.19 -14.75
CA ASN A 250 21.57 -29.09 -13.80
C ASN A 250 22.26 -27.88 -14.47
N ARG A 251 21.91 -27.56 -15.72
CA ARG A 251 22.44 -26.42 -16.49
C ARG A 251 21.77 -25.09 -16.17
N ALA A 252 20.82 -25.09 -15.23
CA ALA A 252 20.04 -23.92 -14.83
C ALA A 252 20.93 -22.73 -14.44
N LYS A 253 20.61 -21.54 -14.98
CA LYS A 253 21.26 -20.26 -14.67
C LYS A 253 20.22 -19.22 -14.31
N PRO A 254 20.49 -18.31 -13.37
CA PRO A 254 19.54 -17.31 -12.90
C PRO A 254 19.44 -16.13 -13.88
N PHE A 255 18.23 -15.81 -14.36
CA PHE A 255 17.95 -14.67 -15.25
C PHE A 255 16.87 -13.77 -14.66
N LEU A 256 17.14 -12.47 -14.64
CA LEU A 256 16.19 -11.41 -14.25
C LEU A 256 15.64 -10.76 -15.51
N LEU A 257 14.31 -10.63 -15.57
CA LEU A 257 13.60 -9.92 -16.63
C LEU A 257 13.16 -8.55 -16.11
N THR A 258 13.54 -7.49 -16.83
CA THR A 258 13.13 -6.12 -16.52
C THR A 258 12.56 -5.45 -17.75
N LYS A 259 11.61 -4.53 -17.55
CA LYS A 259 11.03 -3.74 -18.64
C LYS A 259 12.09 -2.80 -19.24
N VAL A 260 12.04 -2.61 -20.55
CA VAL A 260 12.97 -1.69 -21.25
C VAL A 260 12.70 -0.23 -20.89
N GLU A 261 11.42 0.13 -20.69
CA GLU A 261 10.96 1.51 -20.52
C GLU A 261 11.43 2.14 -19.19
N ASP A 262 11.28 1.42 -18.07
CA ASP A 262 11.49 1.95 -16.70
C ASP A 262 12.44 1.10 -15.85
N GLY A 263 12.99 0.00 -16.40
CA GLY A 263 13.83 -0.93 -15.64
C GLY A 263 13.09 -1.68 -14.53
N ALA A 264 11.74 -1.60 -14.48
CA ALA A 264 10.95 -2.29 -13.47
C ALA A 264 11.09 -3.80 -13.59
N VAL A 265 11.22 -4.48 -12.46
CA VAL A 265 11.30 -5.95 -12.45
C VAL A 265 9.97 -6.56 -12.89
N PHE A 266 10.04 -7.43 -13.87
CA PHE A 266 8.87 -8.12 -14.44
C PHE A 266 8.73 -9.54 -13.90
N ASP A 267 9.76 -10.38 -14.15
CA ASP A 267 9.79 -11.78 -13.72
C ASP A 267 11.24 -12.28 -13.59
N PHE A 268 11.42 -13.53 -13.22
CA PHE A 268 12.71 -14.21 -13.20
C PHE A 268 12.56 -15.67 -13.64
N THR A 269 13.65 -16.27 -14.10
CA THR A 269 13.65 -17.63 -14.60
C THR A 269 15.04 -18.26 -14.44
N PHE A 270 15.13 -19.58 -14.68
CA PHE A 270 16.35 -20.36 -14.59
C PHE A 270 16.95 -20.73 -15.96
N LEU A 271 16.37 -20.23 -17.04
CA LEU A 271 16.84 -20.44 -18.43
C LEU A 271 16.70 -19.13 -19.24
N PRO A 272 17.50 -18.95 -20.29
CA PRO A 272 17.30 -17.82 -21.19
C PRO A 272 15.97 -17.99 -21.94
N VAL A 273 15.10 -16.99 -21.86
CA VAL A 273 13.79 -16.97 -22.54
C VAL A 273 13.87 -16.23 -23.85
N THR A 274 13.25 -16.78 -24.90
CA THR A 274 13.24 -16.23 -26.25
C THR A 274 11.96 -15.45 -26.56
N GLN A 275 10.85 -15.76 -25.89
CA GLN A 275 9.55 -15.08 -26.09
C GLN A 275 9.57 -13.56 -25.80
N TYR A 276 10.57 -13.07 -25.07
CA TYR A 276 10.72 -11.66 -24.70
C TYR A 276 11.93 -10.98 -25.33
N GLU A 277 12.58 -11.63 -26.30
CA GLU A 277 13.72 -11.06 -27.02
C GLU A 277 13.33 -9.76 -27.73
N GLY A 278 14.06 -8.68 -27.48
CA GLY A 278 13.72 -7.34 -27.99
C GLY A 278 12.57 -6.61 -27.26
N LEU A 279 11.85 -7.28 -26.36
CA LEU A 279 10.76 -6.68 -25.57
C LEU A 279 11.14 -6.37 -24.13
N MET A 280 12.11 -7.11 -23.59
CA MET A 280 12.59 -6.95 -22.21
C MET A 280 14.10 -7.08 -22.13
N ASN A 281 14.69 -6.47 -21.10
CA ASN A 281 16.08 -6.69 -20.74
C ASN A 281 16.18 -8.00 -19.96
N ILE A 282 17.00 -8.94 -20.45
CA ILE A 282 17.26 -10.23 -19.81
C ILE A 282 18.69 -10.21 -19.27
N THR A 283 18.86 -10.20 -17.96
CA THR A 283 20.17 -10.10 -17.30
C THR A 283 20.44 -11.35 -16.47
N GLN A 284 21.59 -11.98 -16.68
CA GLN A 284 22.03 -13.11 -15.84
C GLN A 284 22.54 -12.57 -14.51
N ALA A 285 22.09 -13.16 -13.39
CA ALA A 285 22.60 -12.90 -12.05
C ALA A 285 23.72 -13.87 -11.66
N ASP A 286 24.48 -13.54 -10.61
CA ASP A 286 25.62 -14.36 -10.16
C ASP A 286 25.18 -15.67 -9.49
N SER A 287 23.99 -15.66 -8.86
CA SER A 287 23.41 -16.83 -8.19
C SER A 287 21.89 -16.73 -8.13
N PHE A 288 21.18 -17.82 -7.85
CA PHE A 288 19.74 -17.81 -7.60
C PHE A 288 19.37 -16.98 -6.37
N SER A 289 20.19 -17.02 -5.33
CA SER A 289 19.99 -16.19 -4.15
C SER A 289 20.11 -14.71 -4.45
N ALA A 290 21.11 -14.29 -5.25
CA ALA A 290 21.25 -12.90 -5.70
C ALA A 290 20.06 -12.46 -6.59
N LEU A 291 19.62 -13.33 -7.51
CA LEU A 291 18.44 -13.12 -8.34
C LEU A 291 17.19 -12.87 -7.48
N LEU A 292 16.89 -13.77 -6.55
CA LEU A 292 15.71 -13.69 -5.69
C LEU A 292 15.79 -12.47 -4.76
N ALA A 293 16.97 -12.18 -4.20
CA ALA A 293 17.18 -10.99 -3.38
C ALA A 293 16.88 -9.71 -4.18
N ALA A 294 17.46 -9.56 -5.38
CA ALA A 294 17.26 -8.39 -6.23
C ALA A 294 15.78 -8.22 -6.66
N PHE A 295 15.15 -9.32 -7.10
CA PHE A 295 13.75 -9.32 -7.52
C PHE A 295 12.81 -8.93 -6.38
N PHE A 296 12.89 -9.64 -5.25
CA PHE A 296 11.95 -9.44 -4.16
C PHE A 296 12.27 -8.19 -3.32
N GLU A 297 13.49 -7.68 -3.32
CA GLU A 297 13.80 -6.41 -2.68
C GLU A 297 13.14 -5.24 -3.43
N LYS A 298 13.33 -5.17 -4.75
CA LYS A 298 12.69 -4.14 -5.60
C LYS A 298 11.16 -4.24 -5.53
N LYS A 299 10.61 -5.44 -5.76
CA LYS A 299 9.16 -5.69 -5.69
C LYS A 299 8.60 -5.47 -4.28
N GLY A 300 9.30 -5.94 -3.25
CA GLY A 300 8.85 -5.80 -1.87
C GLY A 300 8.90 -4.38 -1.33
N LYS A 301 9.79 -3.51 -1.82
CA LYS A 301 9.76 -2.07 -1.52
C LYS A 301 8.50 -1.44 -2.11
N ALA A 302 8.21 -1.71 -3.37
CA ALA A 302 7.01 -1.20 -4.05
C ALA A 302 5.71 -1.69 -3.38
N GLU A 303 5.59 -3.00 -3.10
CA GLU A 303 4.41 -3.58 -2.45
C GLU A 303 4.22 -3.08 -1.01
N ARG A 304 5.30 -2.94 -0.23
CA ARG A 304 5.22 -2.37 1.13
C ARG A 304 4.79 -0.91 1.10
N MET A 305 5.35 -0.15 0.16
CA MET A 305 4.97 1.24 -0.05
C MET A 305 3.48 1.35 -0.40
N GLN A 306 3.03 0.60 -1.39
CA GLN A 306 1.62 0.57 -1.84
C GLN A 306 0.66 0.15 -0.72
N ARG A 307 1.02 -0.89 0.07
CA ARG A 307 0.19 -1.35 1.20
C ARG A 307 0.10 -0.29 2.30
N ARG A 308 1.24 0.30 2.68
CA ARG A 308 1.29 1.34 3.72
C ARG A 308 0.56 2.61 3.31
N THR A 309 0.70 3.00 2.04
CA THR A 309 -0.05 4.11 1.46
C THR A 309 -1.55 3.79 1.44
N GLY A 310 -1.94 2.58 1.01
CA GLY A 310 -3.32 2.12 0.98
C GLY A 310 -4.00 2.11 2.36
N ASP A 311 -3.32 1.64 3.40
CA ASP A 311 -3.85 1.63 4.78
C ASP A 311 -4.06 3.05 5.32
N LEU A 312 -3.11 3.96 5.07
CA LEU A 312 -3.24 5.38 5.45
C LEU A 312 -4.35 6.06 4.65
N HIS A 313 -4.36 5.86 3.35
CA HIS A 313 -5.37 6.42 2.45
C HIS A 313 -6.78 6.00 2.90
N LYS A 314 -7.00 4.71 3.17
CA LYS A 314 -8.28 4.20 3.69
C LYS A 314 -8.69 4.87 5.01
N THR A 315 -7.73 5.03 5.93
CA THR A 315 -7.99 5.64 7.24
C THR A 315 -8.39 7.11 7.10
N VAL A 316 -7.65 7.88 6.29
CA VAL A 316 -7.91 9.30 6.06
C VAL A 316 -9.21 9.50 5.26
N THR A 317 -9.48 8.66 4.25
CA THR A 317 -10.74 8.68 3.49
C THR A 317 -11.94 8.44 4.40
N ASN A 318 -11.89 7.45 5.29
CA ASN A 318 -12.97 7.20 6.26
C ASN A 318 -13.18 8.39 7.21
N ALA A 319 -12.11 9.05 7.64
CA ALA A 319 -12.19 10.26 8.47
C ALA A 319 -12.83 11.42 7.70
N ARG A 320 -12.37 11.67 6.45
CA ARG A 320 -12.92 12.67 5.54
C ARG A 320 -14.43 12.48 5.31
N ASP A 321 -14.86 11.26 4.99
CA ASP A 321 -16.26 10.92 4.71
C ASP A 321 -17.15 11.10 5.94
N ARG A 322 -16.64 10.82 7.13
CA ARG A 322 -17.34 11.07 8.40
C ARG A 322 -17.56 12.57 8.63
N VAL A 323 -16.52 13.38 8.41
CA VAL A 323 -16.58 14.84 8.56
C VAL A 323 -17.54 15.43 7.50
N ALA A 324 -17.44 15.00 6.25
CA ALA A 324 -18.32 15.46 5.16
C ALA A 324 -19.81 15.18 5.45
N ARG A 325 -20.13 13.96 5.94
CA ARG A 325 -21.52 13.62 6.33
C ARG A 325 -22.01 14.47 7.50
N LYS A 326 -21.16 14.72 8.49
CA LYS A 326 -21.50 15.59 9.62
C LYS A 326 -21.78 17.02 9.16
N LEU A 327 -20.93 17.58 8.29
CA LEU A 327 -21.11 18.91 7.70
C LEU A 327 -22.41 19.02 6.89
N ALA A 328 -22.74 18.03 6.08
CA ALA A 328 -23.98 18.00 5.32
C ALA A 328 -25.22 18.05 6.24
N ALA A 329 -25.21 17.28 7.34
CA ALA A 329 -26.27 17.31 8.35
C ALA A 329 -26.38 18.67 9.04
N GLN A 330 -25.25 19.26 9.46
CA GLN A 330 -25.19 20.58 10.12
C GLN A 330 -25.67 21.70 9.19
N LYS A 331 -25.28 21.69 7.91
CA LYS A 331 -25.77 22.65 6.90
C LYS A 331 -27.27 22.54 6.70
N LYS A 332 -27.82 21.33 6.68
CA LYS A 332 -29.28 21.10 6.58
C LYS A 332 -29.99 21.62 7.84
N GLU A 333 -29.43 21.39 9.04
CA GLU A 333 -29.98 21.89 10.28
C GLU A 333 -29.92 23.43 10.35
N LEU A 334 -28.81 24.03 9.91
CA LEU A 334 -28.68 25.49 9.80
C LEU A 334 -29.72 26.09 8.88
N ALA A 335 -30.00 25.48 7.72
CA ALA A 335 -31.03 25.94 6.80
C ALA A 335 -32.45 25.94 7.45
N ALA A 336 -32.70 24.99 8.36
CA ALA A 336 -33.96 24.94 9.11
C ALA A 336 -34.13 26.08 10.14
N THR A 337 -33.02 26.70 10.58
CA THR A 337 -33.06 27.83 11.52
C THR A 337 -33.50 29.15 10.87
N HIS A 338 -33.50 29.23 9.53
CA HIS A 338 -33.94 30.44 8.80
C HIS A 338 -35.39 30.87 9.10
N ASN A 339 -36.22 29.93 9.56
CA ASN A 339 -37.61 30.22 9.93
C ASN A 339 -37.76 30.90 11.33
N ARG A 340 -36.66 31.28 11.96
CA ARG A 340 -36.68 31.83 13.33
C ARG A 340 -37.51 33.13 13.42
N GLU A 341 -37.42 34.01 12.43
CA GLU A 341 -38.17 35.27 12.44
C GLU A 341 -39.71 35.06 12.39
N GLN A 342 -40.16 33.98 11.75
CA GLN A 342 -41.56 33.57 11.78
C GLN A 342 -41.97 33.17 13.20
N TYR A 343 -41.11 32.46 13.98
CA TYR A 343 -41.43 32.13 15.38
C TYR A 343 -41.54 33.39 16.25
N LYS A 344 -40.63 34.35 16.06
CA LYS A 344 -40.69 35.64 16.73
C LYS A 344 -41.98 36.37 16.41
N ARG A 345 -42.24 36.53 15.09
CA ARG A 345 -43.44 37.21 14.59
C ARG A 345 -44.72 36.55 15.10
N THR A 346 -44.81 35.22 15.06
CA THR A 346 -45.96 34.48 15.63
C THR A 346 -46.13 34.72 17.10
N GLY A 347 -45.05 34.70 17.90
CA GLY A 347 -45.07 34.99 19.34
C GLY A 347 -45.56 36.43 19.63
N GLU A 348 -45.08 37.41 18.87
CA GLU A 348 -45.50 38.82 18.97
C GLU A 348 -46.97 39.00 18.57
N LEU A 349 -47.45 38.35 17.48
CA LEU A 349 -48.83 38.38 17.06
C LEU A 349 -49.77 37.76 18.09
N ILE A 350 -49.39 36.64 18.70
CA ILE A 350 -50.17 36.04 19.82
C ILE A 350 -50.24 37.03 20.98
N THR A 351 -49.12 37.66 21.33
CA THR A 351 -49.04 38.60 22.46
C THR A 351 -49.92 39.85 22.19
N ALA A 352 -49.89 40.42 20.98
CA ALA A 352 -50.68 41.58 20.59
C ALA A 352 -52.17 41.29 20.54
N ASN A 353 -52.57 40.05 20.30
CA ASN A 353 -54.00 39.65 20.12
C ASN A 353 -54.51 38.79 21.29
N LEU A 354 -53.88 38.82 22.49
CA LEU A 354 -54.29 38.03 23.66
C LEU A 354 -55.74 38.21 24.06
N TYR A 355 -56.32 39.39 23.80
CA TYR A 355 -57.68 39.75 24.16
C TYR A 355 -58.76 38.94 23.40
N GLN A 356 -58.45 38.36 22.25
CA GLN A 356 -59.36 37.56 21.44
C GLN A 356 -59.04 36.07 21.38
N LEU A 357 -58.00 35.63 22.09
CA LEU A 357 -57.54 34.25 22.11
C LEU A 357 -57.93 33.54 23.40
N GLU A 358 -58.45 32.31 23.27
CA GLU A 358 -58.86 31.49 24.39
C GLU A 358 -58.10 30.14 24.42
N LYS A 359 -58.04 29.54 25.60
CA LYS A 359 -57.48 28.19 25.77
C LYS A 359 -58.39 27.19 25.06
N GLY A 360 -57.78 26.26 24.29
CA GLY A 360 -58.51 25.23 23.51
C GLY A 360 -58.58 25.52 22.01
N MET A 361 -58.26 26.74 21.57
CA MET A 361 -58.13 27.04 20.15
C MET A 361 -56.93 26.35 19.53
N ASN A 362 -57.10 25.70 18.35
CA ASN A 362 -56.02 25.11 17.60
C ASN A 362 -55.49 26.05 16.48
N LYS A 363 -56.32 26.97 16.02
CA LYS A 363 -56.03 28.01 15.04
C LYS A 363 -56.76 29.29 15.39
N ALA A 364 -56.15 30.42 15.13
CA ALA A 364 -56.75 31.73 15.30
C ALA A 364 -56.37 32.64 14.15
N LYS A 365 -57.31 33.46 13.69
CA LYS A 365 -57.05 34.55 12.75
C LYS A 365 -56.74 35.80 13.55
N VAL A 366 -55.56 36.36 13.33
CA VAL A 366 -55.08 37.55 14.02
C VAL A 366 -54.60 38.58 13.00
N VAL A 367 -54.71 39.85 13.36
CA VAL A 367 -54.23 40.96 12.53
C VAL A 367 -52.70 41.03 12.61
N ASP A 368 -52.04 41.02 11.50
CA ASP A 368 -50.57 41.17 11.41
C ASP A 368 -50.19 42.65 11.28
N TYR A 369 -49.90 43.27 12.40
CA TYR A 369 -49.50 44.68 12.50
C TYR A 369 -48.13 44.99 11.92
N TYR A 370 -47.35 43.97 11.55
CA TYR A 370 -46.00 44.14 10.94
C TYR A 370 -45.99 44.09 9.44
N ALA A 371 -47.13 43.77 8.78
CA ALA A 371 -47.25 43.77 7.36
C ALA A 371 -48.00 45.01 6.86
N GLU A 372 -47.67 45.48 5.65
CA GLU A 372 -48.42 46.52 4.97
C GLU A 372 -49.89 46.10 4.80
N ASN A 373 -50.82 47.01 5.07
CA ASN A 373 -52.29 46.79 5.08
C ASN A 373 -52.83 45.88 6.18
N CYS A 374 -52.03 45.54 7.23
CA CYS A 374 -52.46 44.77 8.40
C CYS A 374 -53.36 43.56 8.05
N PRO A 375 -52.90 42.62 7.22
CA PRO A 375 -53.70 41.47 6.79
C PRO A 375 -54.01 40.55 7.96
N GLU A 376 -55.15 39.84 7.90
CA GLU A 376 -55.43 38.74 8.81
C GLU A 376 -54.57 37.52 8.44
N VAL A 377 -53.88 36.97 9.44
CA VAL A 377 -53.02 35.79 9.30
C VAL A 377 -53.52 34.70 10.23
N GLU A 378 -53.59 33.48 9.73
CA GLU A 378 -53.93 32.30 10.52
C GLU A 378 -52.68 31.78 11.26
N ILE A 379 -52.74 31.73 12.62
CA ILE A 379 -51.70 31.18 13.48
C ILE A 379 -52.15 29.86 14.11
N THR A 380 -51.19 28.93 14.27
CA THR A 380 -51.45 27.64 14.93
C THR A 380 -51.13 27.71 16.39
N LEU A 381 -52.04 27.23 17.25
CA LEU A 381 -51.93 27.20 18.68
C LEU A 381 -51.99 25.78 19.21
N ASP A 382 -51.29 25.52 20.34
CA ASP A 382 -51.40 24.25 21.06
C ASP A 382 -52.60 24.34 22.01
N VAL A 383 -53.62 23.52 21.75
CA VAL A 383 -54.90 23.51 22.50
C VAL A 383 -54.76 23.28 24.00
N ARG A 384 -53.67 22.67 24.40
CA ARG A 384 -53.39 22.35 25.81
C ARG A 384 -52.86 23.56 26.57
N LEU A 385 -52.34 24.56 25.88
CA LEU A 385 -51.67 25.73 26.44
C LEU A 385 -52.62 26.95 26.48
N THR A 386 -52.41 27.83 27.42
CA THR A 386 -53.06 29.17 27.40
C THR A 386 -52.43 30.01 26.27
N PRO A 387 -53.11 31.10 25.80
CA PRO A 387 -52.54 32.00 24.79
C PRO A 387 -51.18 32.55 25.20
N GLN A 388 -50.96 32.93 26.43
CA GLN A 388 -49.68 33.39 26.98
C GLN A 388 -48.60 32.28 26.92
N GLN A 389 -48.96 31.03 27.26
CA GLN A 389 -48.06 29.90 27.16
C GLN A 389 -47.69 29.56 25.71
N ASN A 390 -48.65 29.72 24.77
CA ASN A 390 -48.38 29.59 23.32
C ASN A 390 -47.38 30.65 22.86
N ALA A 391 -47.54 31.92 23.24
CA ALA A 391 -46.58 32.99 22.93
C ALA A 391 -45.17 32.63 23.49
N GLN A 392 -45.10 32.21 24.76
CA GLN A 392 -43.83 31.77 25.37
C GLN A 392 -43.20 30.57 24.64
N LYS A 393 -43.99 29.62 24.15
CA LYS A 393 -43.53 28.48 23.37
C LYS A 393 -42.86 28.96 22.06
N TYR A 394 -43.47 29.89 21.33
CA TYR A 394 -42.91 30.46 20.11
C TYR A 394 -41.61 31.26 20.38
N PHE A 395 -41.54 32.05 21.45
CA PHE A 395 -40.32 32.74 21.88
C PHE A 395 -39.21 31.77 22.29
N LYS A 396 -39.57 30.65 22.93
CA LYS A 396 -38.59 29.57 23.21
C LYS A 396 -38.04 28.95 21.90
N LEU A 397 -38.91 28.72 20.90
CA LEU A 397 -38.47 28.21 19.59
C LEU A 397 -37.54 29.20 18.89
N TYR A 398 -37.88 30.50 18.94
CA TYR A 398 -37.03 31.56 18.39
C TYR A 398 -35.63 31.55 19.04
N ASN A 399 -35.57 31.58 20.38
CA ASN A 399 -34.30 31.60 21.12
C ASN A 399 -33.50 30.33 20.86
N LYS A 400 -34.13 29.15 20.80
CA LYS A 400 -33.50 27.90 20.45
C LYS A 400 -32.89 27.94 19.06
N ALA A 401 -33.64 28.44 18.07
CA ALA A 401 -33.17 28.56 16.68
C ALA A 401 -32.01 29.57 16.55
N LYS A 402 -32.08 30.71 17.27
CA LYS A 402 -31.01 31.71 17.32
C LYS A 402 -29.71 31.13 17.88
N THR A 403 -29.75 30.46 19.01
CA THR A 403 -28.57 29.81 19.63
C THR A 403 -28.04 28.69 18.73
N ALA A 404 -28.95 27.90 18.13
CA ALA A 404 -28.56 26.84 17.20
C ALA A 404 -27.80 27.39 15.96
N GLU A 405 -28.26 28.51 15.40
CA GLU A 405 -27.59 29.16 14.26
C GLU A 405 -26.17 29.59 14.61
N GLU A 406 -25.97 30.24 15.76
CA GLU A 406 -24.63 30.68 16.21
C GLU A 406 -23.68 29.46 16.38
N VAL A 407 -24.16 28.42 17.07
CA VAL A 407 -23.37 27.20 17.31
C VAL A 407 -23.09 26.44 16.03
N LEU A 408 -24.10 26.27 15.18
CA LEU A 408 -23.96 25.55 13.89
C LEU A 408 -23.02 26.28 12.93
N THR A 409 -23.10 27.61 12.88
CA THR A 409 -22.19 28.40 12.04
C THR A 409 -20.73 28.16 12.44
N GLN A 410 -20.43 28.23 13.73
CA GLN A 410 -19.08 27.94 14.24
C GLN A 410 -18.64 26.49 14.00
N GLN A 411 -19.56 25.52 14.19
CA GLN A 411 -19.26 24.11 13.94
C GLN A 411 -19.02 23.81 12.46
N ILE A 412 -19.77 24.46 11.55
CA ILE A 412 -19.60 24.32 10.10
C ILE A 412 -18.25 24.89 9.66
N GLU A 413 -17.85 26.04 10.19
CA GLU A 413 -16.55 26.63 9.91
C GLU A 413 -15.40 25.69 10.35
N GLN A 414 -15.46 25.19 11.58
CA GLN A 414 -14.46 24.23 12.08
C GLN A 414 -14.46 22.93 11.29
N GLY A 415 -15.63 22.39 10.96
CA GLY A 415 -15.74 21.16 10.18
C GLY A 415 -15.25 21.33 8.74
N THR A 416 -15.45 22.50 8.14
CA THR A 416 -14.93 22.81 6.79
C THR A 416 -13.41 22.84 6.81
N ALA A 417 -12.81 23.51 7.80
CA ALA A 417 -11.35 23.52 7.96
C ALA A 417 -10.77 22.11 8.21
N GLU A 418 -11.50 21.24 8.95
CA GLU A 418 -11.10 19.85 9.15
C GLU A 418 -11.19 19.04 7.86
N LEU A 419 -12.23 19.25 7.06
CA LEU A 419 -12.40 18.58 5.76
C LEU A 419 -11.27 18.96 4.81
N ASP A 420 -10.98 20.25 4.68
CA ASP A 420 -9.92 20.79 3.84
C ASP A 420 -8.55 20.21 4.25
N TYR A 421 -8.28 20.13 5.56
CA TYR A 421 -7.07 19.50 6.08
C TYR A 421 -6.95 18.03 5.68
N LEU A 422 -8.03 17.23 5.84
CA LEU A 422 -8.01 15.80 5.48
C LEU A 422 -7.82 15.61 3.97
N GLU A 423 -8.37 16.51 3.17
CA GLU A 423 -8.18 16.48 1.72
C GLU A 423 -6.75 16.85 1.29
N SER A 424 -6.10 17.79 1.99
CA SER A 424 -4.69 18.11 1.75
C SER A 424 -3.77 16.93 2.09
N VAL A 425 -4.08 16.19 3.17
CA VAL A 425 -3.33 14.96 3.53
C VAL A 425 -3.52 13.86 2.48
N LEU A 426 -4.73 13.70 1.92
CA LEU A 426 -4.96 12.73 0.82
C LEU A 426 -4.15 13.09 -0.43
N ALA A 427 -4.02 14.38 -0.75
CA ALA A 427 -3.16 14.84 -1.83
C ALA A 427 -1.69 14.51 -1.55
N ALA A 428 -1.18 14.82 -0.34
CA ALA A 428 0.19 14.49 0.06
C ALA A 428 0.48 12.98 0.07
N LEU A 429 -0.51 12.13 0.39
CA LEU A 429 -0.39 10.66 0.32
C LEU A 429 -0.21 10.16 -1.12
N SER A 430 -0.83 10.81 -2.11
CA SER A 430 -0.66 10.44 -3.52
C SER A 430 0.71 10.82 -4.09
N GLU A 431 1.38 11.82 -3.51
CA GLU A 431 2.71 12.28 -3.91
C GLU A 431 3.87 11.65 -3.11
N ALA A 432 3.56 10.80 -2.11
CA ALA A 432 4.58 10.17 -1.28
C ALA A 432 5.42 9.16 -2.07
N GLU A 433 6.70 9.44 -2.26
CA GLU A 433 7.63 8.63 -3.06
C GLU A 433 8.33 7.53 -2.24
N ASN A 434 8.47 7.70 -0.94
CA ASN A 434 9.28 6.81 -0.10
C ASN A 434 8.71 6.60 1.31
N GLU A 435 9.28 5.64 2.05
CA GLU A 435 8.85 5.32 3.42
C GLU A 435 9.04 6.47 4.43
N ARG A 436 9.97 7.41 4.17
CA ARG A 436 10.21 8.57 5.04
C ARG A 436 9.07 9.57 4.92
N ASP A 437 8.58 9.79 3.68
CA ASP A 437 7.42 10.65 3.42
C ASP A 437 6.17 10.10 4.13
N LEU A 438 5.92 8.79 4.04
CA LEU A 438 4.83 8.13 4.77
C LEU A 438 4.98 8.20 6.29
N ALA A 439 6.20 8.14 6.82
CA ALA A 439 6.45 8.24 8.26
C ALA A 439 6.11 9.65 8.76
N GLN A 440 6.45 10.70 8.01
CA GLN A 440 6.08 12.08 8.35
C GLN A 440 4.57 12.32 8.29
N LEU A 441 3.90 11.80 7.26
CA LEU A 441 2.43 11.87 7.17
C LEU A 441 1.75 11.14 8.34
N ARG A 442 2.29 10.02 8.80
CA ARG A 442 1.81 9.34 10.00
C ARG A 442 2.01 10.17 11.27
N GLU A 443 3.15 10.82 11.38
CA GLU A 443 3.44 11.72 12.51
C GLU A 443 2.45 12.89 12.52
N GLU A 444 2.23 13.54 11.37
CA GLU A 444 1.24 14.59 11.18
C GLU A 444 -0.17 14.15 11.59
N LEU A 445 -0.63 12.99 11.09
CA LEU A 445 -1.93 12.42 11.42
C LEU A 445 -2.07 12.04 12.91
N THR A 446 -0.97 11.68 13.56
CA THR A 446 -0.96 11.41 15.01
C THR A 446 -1.03 12.70 15.82
N GLN A 447 -0.28 13.74 15.41
CA GLN A 447 -0.31 15.07 16.05
C GLN A 447 -1.67 15.74 15.90
N SER A 448 -2.32 15.60 14.75
CA SER A 448 -3.66 16.13 14.48
C SER A 448 -4.80 15.32 15.10
N GLY A 449 -4.51 14.17 15.74
CA GLY A 449 -5.50 13.32 16.40
C GLY A 449 -6.32 12.41 15.49
N VAL A 450 -6.04 12.38 14.19
CA VAL A 450 -6.70 11.48 13.21
C VAL A 450 -6.30 10.02 13.45
N LEU A 451 -5.02 9.79 13.80
CA LEU A 451 -4.52 8.49 14.23
C LEU A 451 -4.37 8.43 15.75
N SER A 452 -4.77 7.30 16.36
CA SER A 452 -4.60 7.13 17.81
C SER A 452 -3.13 6.85 18.16
N ALA A 453 -2.63 7.48 19.24
CA ALA A 453 -1.26 7.29 19.73
C ALA A 453 -0.94 5.84 20.15
N LYS A 454 -1.94 4.96 20.36
CA LYS A 454 -1.76 3.54 20.67
C LYS A 454 -1.17 2.74 19.51
N GLN A 455 -1.41 3.14 18.27
CA GLN A 455 -0.84 2.48 17.08
C GLN A 455 0.64 2.80 16.84
N THR A 456 1.17 3.85 17.49
CA THR A 456 2.57 4.27 17.38
C THR A 456 3.47 3.76 18.50
N ARG A 457 2.91 3.21 19.58
CA ARG A 457 3.65 2.81 20.80
C ARG A 457 4.60 1.62 20.62
N ASN A 458 4.51 0.86 19.54
CA ASN A 458 5.36 -0.32 19.28
C ASN A 458 6.68 -0.04 18.57
N LYS A 459 7.05 1.23 18.33
CA LYS A 459 8.38 1.59 17.82
C LYS A 459 8.94 2.79 18.58
N LYS A 460 9.59 2.54 19.72
CA LYS A 460 10.67 3.42 20.17
C LYS A 460 11.83 3.28 19.17
N VAL A 461 11.76 3.98 18.06
CA VAL A 461 12.93 4.26 17.25
C VAL A 461 13.81 5.19 18.09
N ARG A 462 14.89 4.67 18.68
CA ARG A 462 15.97 5.46 19.28
C ARG A 462 16.77 6.09 18.14
N GLY A 463 16.36 7.25 17.68
CA GLY A 463 17.04 8.07 16.71
C GLY A 463 16.18 9.32 16.44
N LYS A 464 16.78 10.50 16.30
CA LYS A 464 16.05 11.66 15.77
C LYS A 464 15.46 11.22 14.42
N PRO A 465 14.16 11.41 14.17
CA PRO A 465 13.58 11.10 12.87
C PRO A 465 14.38 11.86 11.81
N VAL A 466 14.92 11.15 10.84
CA VAL A 466 15.57 11.77 9.69
C VAL A 466 14.45 12.46 8.93
N GLN A 467 14.42 13.79 9.00
CA GLN A 467 13.42 14.58 8.29
C GLN A 467 13.55 14.33 6.78
N ALA A 468 12.45 14.02 6.12
CA ALA A 468 12.41 13.97 4.67
C ALA A 468 12.70 15.38 4.14
N LYS A 469 13.51 15.47 3.10
CA LYS A 469 13.81 16.76 2.46
C LYS A 469 12.63 17.18 1.57
N PRO A 470 12.32 18.49 1.44
CA PRO A 470 11.36 18.98 0.46
C PRO A 470 11.84 18.67 -0.95
N PHE A 471 10.97 18.76 -1.92
CA PHE A 471 11.38 18.76 -3.32
C PHE A 471 12.27 19.99 -3.59
N HIS A 472 13.34 19.81 -4.34
CA HIS A 472 14.26 20.86 -4.69
C HIS A 472 14.35 21.00 -6.21
N TYR A 473 14.13 22.19 -6.69
CA TYR A 473 14.20 22.57 -8.09
C TYR A 473 15.16 23.75 -8.25
N ARG A 474 15.63 23.93 -9.46
CA ARG A 474 16.41 25.11 -9.83
C ARG A 474 15.85 25.66 -11.14
N THR A 475 15.49 26.94 -11.12
CA THR A 475 14.99 27.61 -12.31
C THR A 475 16.07 27.75 -13.38
N SER A 476 15.66 28.01 -14.63
CA SER A 476 16.55 28.24 -15.76
C SER A 476 17.55 29.37 -15.49
N ASP A 477 17.15 30.37 -14.67
CA ASP A 477 17.98 31.52 -14.27
C ASP A 477 18.79 31.25 -12.99
N GLY A 478 18.75 30.01 -12.45
CA GLY A 478 19.58 29.59 -11.32
C GLY A 478 19.06 30.00 -9.95
N PHE A 479 17.76 30.25 -9.77
CA PHE A 479 17.12 30.39 -8.46
C PHE A 479 16.75 29.00 -7.90
N ASP A 480 16.98 28.80 -6.62
CA ASP A 480 16.52 27.58 -5.94
C ASP A 480 15.05 27.71 -5.57
N VAL A 481 14.28 26.62 -5.83
CA VAL A 481 12.86 26.53 -5.53
C VAL A 481 12.61 25.27 -4.70
N PHE A 482 11.90 25.42 -3.58
CA PHE A 482 11.56 24.31 -2.70
C PHE A 482 10.05 24.12 -2.62
N ALA A 483 9.57 22.86 -2.77
CA ALA A 483 8.18 22.50 -2.61
C ALA A 483 8.02 21.50 -1.45
N GLY A 484 7.06 21.77 -0.56
CA GLY A 484 6.80 20.92 0.60
C GLY A 484 6.04 19.65 0.22
N LYS A 485 6.43 18.50 0.77
CA LYS A 485 5.82 17.17 0.51
C LYS A 485 4.58 16.89 1.38
N ASN A 486 4.39 17.67 2.44
CA ASN A 486 3.28 17.53 3.38
C ASN A 486 3.06 18.83 4.15
N ASN A 487 1.98 18.91 4.93
CA ASN A 487 1.60 20.13 5.64
C ASN A 487 2.62 20.56 6.71
N LEU A 488 3.31 19.61 7.36
CA LEU A 488 4.39 19.95 8.31
C LEU A 488 5.59 20.58 7.61
N GLN A 489 5.93 20.08 6.41
CA GLN A 489 7.00 20.69 5.60
C GLN A 489 6.57 22.03 5.02
N ASN A 490 5.31 22.17 4.61
CA ASN A 490 4.76 23.45 4.16
C ASN A 490 4.92 24.53 5.25
N ASP A 491 4.56 24.19 6.49
CA ASP A 491 4.77 25.07 7.64
C ASP A 491 6.26 25.37 7.88
N LEU A 492 7.11 24.34 7.86
CA LEU A 492 8.55 24.49 8.09
C LEU A 492 9.19 25.41 7.03
N LEU A 493 8.90 25.18 5.77
CA LEU A 493 9.41 25.98 4.65
C LEU A 493 8.98 27.44 4.78
N THR A 494 7.67 27.68 4.92
CA THR A 494 7.10 29.03 4.89
C THR A 494 7.41 29.84 6.14
N LEU A 495 7.37 29.21 7.34
CA LEU A 495 7.41 29.95 8.61
C LEU A 495 8.78 29.96 9.28
N LYS A 496 9.68 29.02 8.93
CA LYS A 496 10.96 28.85 9.62
C LYS A 496 12.18 28.87 8.71
N THR A 497 12.07 28.40 7.46
CA THR A 497 13.21 28.25 6.55
C THR A 497 13.33 29.43 5.60
N ALA A 498 12.23 29.86 4.99
CA ALA A 498 12.22 30.93 4.01
C ALA A 498 12.54 32.29 4.65
N PHE A 499 13.28 33.11 3.94
CA PHE A 499 13.52 34.53 4.29
C PHE A 499 12.29 35.38 3.98
N LYS A 500 12.15 36.51 4.65
CA LYS A 500 11.00 37.42 4.49
C LYS A 500 10.88 38.00 3.07
N SER A 501 11.99 38.04 2.34
CA SER A 501 12.09 38.51 0.95
C SER A 501 11.75 37.47 -0.08
N ASP A 502 11.84 36.17 0.27
CA ASP A 502 11.54 35.08 -0.65
C ASP A 502 10.08 35.12 -1.09
N ILE A 503 9.79 34.52 -2.23
CA ILE A 503 8.43 34.49 -2.79
C ILE A 503 7.78 33.16 -2.50
N TRP A 504 6.61 33.20 -1.90
CA TRP A 504 5.75 32.07 -1.63
C TRP A 504 4.70 31.94 -2.73
N PHE A 505 4.45 30.69 -3.19
CA PHE A 505 3.44 30.33 -4.19
C PHE A 505 2.53 29.26 -3.65
N HIS A 506 1.26 29.32 -4.03
CA HIS A 506 0.27 28.27 -3.77
C HIS A 506 -0.89 28.37 -4.74
N THR A 507 -1.48 27.25 -5.14
CA THR A 507 -2.65 27.21 -6.01
C THR A 507 -3.89 27.79 -5.32
N GLN A 508 -4.60 28.69 -6.01
CA GLN A 508 -5.76 29.40 -5.45
C GLN A 508 -6.94 28.43 -5.26
N LYS A 509 -7.43 28.29 -4.02
CA LYS A 509 -8.57 27.42 -3.66
C LYS A 509 -8.43 25.94 -4.08
N ILE A 510 -7.24 25.48 -4.37
CA ILE A 510 -6.91 24.09 -4.72
C ILE A 510 -5.86 23.60 -3.73
N HIS A 511 -6.00 22.37 -3.24
CA HIS A 511 -4.99 21.77 -2.35
C HIS A 511 -3.69 21.52 -3.10
N GLY A 512 -2.57 21.95 -2.53
CA GLY A 512 -1.25 21.83 -3.11
C GLY A 512 -0.14 22.09 -2.10
N SER A 513 1.10 22.05 -2.58
CA SER A 513 2.30 22.34 -1.81
C SER A 513 2.54 23.85 -1.66
N HIS A 514 3.11 24.26 -0.54
CA HIS A 514 3.76 25.56 -0.47
C HIS A 514 5.06 25.50 -1.25
N VAL A 515 5.24 26.40 -2.17
CA VAL A 515 6.47 26.53 -2.97
C VAL A 515 7.14 27.82 -2.63
N ILE A 516 8.46 27.75 -2.36
CA ILE A 516 9.29 28.91 -2.00
C ILE A 516 10.36 29.08 -3.06
N LEU A 517 10.36 30.21 -3.73
CA LEU A 517 11.45 30.66 -4.58
C LEU A 517 12.41 31.52 -3.72
N VAL A 518 13.64 31.05 -3.59
CA VAL A 518 14.68 31.68 -2.79
C VAL A 518 15.29 32.80 -3.60
N THR A 519 15.14 34.04 -3.13
CA THR A 519 15.59 35.23 -3.87
C THR A 519 17.07 35.54 -3.65
N ASP A 520 17.65 35.21 -2.50
CA ASP A 520 19.01 35.57 -2.09
C ASP A 520 19.33 37.05 -2.29
N GLY A 521 18.30 37.91 -2.13
CA GLY A 521 18.40 39.34 -2.32
C GLY A 521 18.42 39.81 -3.79
N ARG A 522 18.25 38.91 -4.75
CA ARG A 522 18.10 39.22 -6.18
C ARG A 522 16.63 39.42 -6.52
N GLU A 523 16.33 40.18 -7.52
CA GLU A 523 14.98 40.33 -8.07
C GLU A 523 14.72 39.15 -9.01
N PRO A 524 13.67 38.30 -8.77
CA PRO A 524 13.36 37.19 -9.65
C PRO A 524 12.90 37.66 -11.03
N THR A 525 13.30 36.95 -12.07
CA THR A 525 12.83 37.19 -13.43
C THR A 525 11.42 36.71 -13.63
N ASP A 526 10.73 37.18 -14.66
CA ASP A 526 9.38 36.67 -15.03
C ASP A 526 9.41 35.19 -15.38
N GLU A 527 10.53 34.68 -15.93
CA GLU A 527 10.72 33.27 -16.25
C GLU A 527 10.83 32.45 -14.96
N ALA A 528 11.67 32.85 -14.00
CA ALA A 528 11.78 32.18 -12.70
C ALA A 528 10.43 32.17 -11.93
N MET A 529 9.67 33.28 -12.01
CA MET A 529 8.34 33.37 -11.40
C MET A 529 7.33 32.40 -12.06
N THR A 530 7.38 32.28 -13.39
CA THR A 530 6.53 31.39 -14.15
C THR A 530 6.85 29.93 -13.86
N GLU A 531 8.15 29.57 -13.82
CA GLU A 531 8.62 28.22 -13.48
C GLU A 531 8.22 27.82 -12.04
N ALA A 532 8.39 28.74 -11.07
CA ALA A 532 7.97 28.49 -9.69
C ALA A 532 6.44 28.33 -9.56
N ALA A 533 5.66 29.12 -10.29
CA ALA A 533 4.21 28.98 -10.35
C ALA A 533 3.81 27.63 -11.01
N MET A 534 4.51 27.20 -12.06
CA MET A 534 4.29 25.92 -12.72
C MET A 534 4.60 24.74 -11.78
N ILE A 535 5.68 24.82 -10.99
CA ILE A 535 6.01 23.84 -9.93
C ILE A 535 4.87 23.78 -8.89
N ALA A 536 4.34 24.93 -8.46
CA ALA A 536 3.21 24.96 -7.51
C ALA A 536 1.94 24.32 -8.09
N ALA A 537 1.63 24.59 -9.35
CA ALA A 537 0.50 23.97 -10.05
C ALA A 537 0.70 22.45 -10.23
N TYR A 538 1.92 22.01 -10.53
CA TYR A 538 2.28 20.59 -10.67
C TYR A 538 2.12 19.82 -9.35
N HIS A 539 2.54 20.39 -8.22
CA HIS A 539 2.35 19.84 -6.87
C HIS A 539 1.00 20.21 -6.27
N SER A 540 -0.06 20.12 -7.07
CA SER A 540 -1.42 20.37 -6.62
C SER A 540 -2.43 19.41 -7.26
N ARG A 541 -3.65 19.41 -6.77
CA ARG A 541 -4.77 18.71 -7.44
C ARG A 541 -5.08 19.25 -8.84
N GLY A 542 -4.56 20.42 -9.19
CA GLY A 542 -4.66 21.03 -10.51
C GLY A 542 -3.66 20.49 -11.54
N ARG A 543 -2.84 19.50 -11.20
CA ARG A 543 -1.75 18.97 -12.05
C ARG A 543 -2.18 18.60 -13.48
N SER A 544 -3.41 18.12 -13.67
CA SER A 544 -3.95 17.73 -14.98
C SER A 544 -4.87 18.78 -15.62
N SER A 545 -4.94 19.98 -15.01
CA SER A 545 -5.81 21.07 -15.48
C SER A 545 -4.98 22.08 -16.28
N SER A 546 -5.63 22.77 -17.23
CA SER A 546 -5.05 23.93 -17.90
C SER A 546 -5.37 25.22 -17.13
N LEU A 547 -4.52 26.23 -17.26
CA LEU A 547 -4.70 27.57 -16.67
C LEU A 547 -5.01 27.55 -15.17
N VAL A 548 -4.19 26.83 -14.40
CA VAL A 548 -4.33 26.73 -12.94
C VAL A 548 -3.96 28.09 -12.33
N PRO A 549 -4.84 28.72 -11.51
CA PRO A 549 -4.52 29.95 -10.81
C PRO A 549 -3.57 29.65 -9.64
N VAL A 550 -2.43 30.34 -9.61
CA VAL A 550 -1.41 30.25 -8.56
C VAL A 550 -1.20 31.64 -7.96
N ASP A 551 -1.53 31.77 -6.68
CA ASP A 551 -1.27 32.98 -5.91
C ASP A 551 0.19 33.02 -5.47
N TYR A 552 0.80 34.19 -5.55
CA TYR A 552 2.15 34.40 -5.07
C TYR A 552 2.29 35.75 -4.33
N THR A 553 3.15 35.72 -3.32
CA THR A 553 3.39 36.90 -2.47
C THR A 553 4.72 36.76 -1.73
N PRO A 554 5.38 37.84 -1.31
CA PRO A 554 6.52 37.75 -0.41
C PRO A 554 6.15 37.01 0.90
N VAL A 555 7.04 36.15 1.41
CA VAL A 555 6.82 35.35 2.62
C VAL A 555 6.41 36.20 3.82
N ARG A 556 6.86 37.45 3.93
CA ARG A 556 6.46 38.41 4.98
C ARG A 556 4.95 38.66 5.08
N GLN A 557 4.19 38.41 3.99
CA GLN A 557 2.74 38.60 3.93
C GLN A 557 1.97 37.36 4.35
N VAL A 558 2.66 36.18 4.47
CA VAL A 558 2.05 34.92 4.82
C VAL A 558 2.11 34.73 6.34
N LYS A 559 0.95 34.48 6.96
CA LYS A 559 0.82 34.31 8.41
C LYS A 559 0.03 33.04 8.74
N LYS A 560 0.40 32.41 9.83
CA LYS A 560 -0.36 31.29 10.37
C LYS A 560 -1.29 31.75 11.50
N PRO A 561 -2.62 31.56 11.40
CA PRO A 561 -3.54 31.87 12.50
C PRO A 561 -3.26 30.99 13.73
N ALA A 562 -3.52 31.54 14.91
CA ALA A 562 -3.40 30.77 16.17
C ALA A 562 -4.36 29.57 16.14
N GLY A 563 -3.85 28.37 16.46
CA GLY A 563 -4.65 27.14 16.46
C GLY A 563 -4.94 26.54 15.08
N ALA A 564 -4.45 27.13 13.99
CA ALA A 564 -4.64 26.57 12.64
C ALA A 564 -3.90 25.23 12.47
N LYS A 565 -4.52 24.32 11.72
CA LYS A 565 -3.94 23.01 11.35
C LYS A 565 -2.62 23.20 10.57
N PRO A 566 -1.73 22.18 10.53
CA PRO A 566 -0.54 22.25 9.68
C PRO A 566 -0.89 22.55 8.22
N GLY A 567 -0.06 23.35 7.56
CA GLY A 567 -0.24 23.77 6.17
C GLY A 567 -1.26 24.90 5.94
N MET A 568 -2.02 25.31 6.96
CA MET A 568 -3.01 26.39 6.83
C MET A 568 -2.37 27.75 7.11
N VAL A 569 -2.42 28.63 6.14
CA VAL A 569 -1.92 30.02 6.21
C VAL A 569 -2.95 31.02 5.68
N ILE A 570 -2.80 32.27 6.06
CA ILE A 570 -3.58 33.40 5.54
C ILE A 570 -2.63 34.44 4.93
N TYR A 571 -3.07 35.04 3.83
CA TYR A 571 -2.40 36.14 3.15
C TYR A 571 -3.45 37.08 2.56
N HIS A 572 -3.18 38.37 2.50
CA HIS A 572 -4.15 39.39 2.05
C HIS A 572 -3.66 40.19 0.85
N VAL A 573 -2.35 40.31 0.67
CA VAL A 573 -1.73 40.99 -0.44
C VAL A 573 -1.02 39.97 -1.31
N TYR A 574 -1.53 39.72 -2.51
CA TYR A 574 -1.02 38.69 -3.42
C TYR A 574 -1.29 39.07 -4.87
N GLN A 575 -0.59 38.40 -5.76
CA GLN A 575 -0.84 38.40 -7.20
C GLN A 575 -1.15 36.98 -7.63
N THR A 576 -1.81 36.81 -8.79
CA THR A 576 -2.20 35.48 -9.30
C THR A 576 -1.63 35.30 -10.71
N ALA A 577 -0.89 34.21 -10.90
CA ALA A 577 -0.42 33.74 -12.20
C ALA A 577 -1.30 32.60 -12.68
N TYR A 578 -1.56 32.53 -13.98
CA TYR A 578 -2.31 31.43 -14.61
C TYR A 578 -1.32 30.58 -15.42
N VAL A 579 -1.07 29.36 -14.97
CA VAL A 579 -0.09 28.47 -15.57
C VAL A 579 -0.69 27.09 -15.91
N THR A 580 -0.16 26.46 -16.95
CA THR A 580 -0.51 25.08 -17.28
C THR A 580 0.63 24.17 -16.84
N PRO A 581 0.42 23.23 -15.89
CA PRO A 581 1.47 22.33 -15.44
C PRO A 581 1.99 21.45 -16.58
N ASN A 582 3.31 21.35 -16.72
CA ASN A 582 3.98 20.49 -17.67
C ASN A 582 5.01 19.62 -16.94
N GLU A 583 4.73 18.32 -16.82
CA GLU A 583 5.59 17.38 -16.12
C GLU A 583 7.01 17.33 -16.67
N ALA A 584 7.16 17.31 -18.00
CA ALA A 584 8.47 17.23 -18.64
C ALA A 584 9.34 18.47 -18.39
N GLU A 585 8.73 19.64 -18.24
CA GLU A 585 9.42 20.88 -17.92
C GLU A 585 9.79 20.93 -16.43
N VAL A 586 8.86 20.56 -15.55
CA VAL A 586 9.11 20.52 -14.09
C VAL A 586 10.21 19.52 -13.75
N GLU A 587 10.22 18.33 -14.37
CA GLU A 587 11.27 17.33 -14.12
C GLU A 587 12.66 17.76 -14.62
N LYS A 588 12.76 18.60 -15.66
CA LYS A 588 14.05 19.18 -16.10
C LYS A 588 14.63 20.14 -15.07
N LEU A 589 13.80 20.83 -14.31
CA LEU A 589 14.21 21.77 -13.27
C LEU A 589 14.56 21.07 -11.95
N ARG A 590 14.26 19.77 -11.79
CA ARG A 590 14.47 19.01 -10.55
C ARG A 590 15.96 18.82 -10.28
N VAL A 591 16.35 19.13 -9.04
CA VAL A 591 17.69 18.88 -8.52
C VAL A 591 17.61 17.58 -7.69
N GLU A 592 18.56 16.62 -7.87
CA GLU A 592 18.57 15.32 -7.20
C GLU A 592 18.58 15.40 -5.66
#